data_8785824b37c8284e1794b5d3602bb6f0
#
_entry.id   8785824b37c8284e1794b5d3602bb6f0
#
_cell.length_a   1.000
_cell.length_b   1.000
_cell.length_c   1.000
_cell.angle_alpha   90.00
_cell.angle_beta   90.00
_cell.angle_gamma   90.00
#
_symmetry.space_group_name_H-M   'P 1'
#
loop_
_entity.id
_entity.type
_entity.pdbx_description
1 polymer ?
#
loop_
_entity_poly.entity_id
_entity_poly.type
_entity_poly.pdbx_seq_one_letter_code
_entity_poly.pdbx_strand_id
1 'polypeptide(L)'
;MRKSLITALVIFLTHTIGGAVENNIKFDNNVYFLSNPNTSEEIYYYLLNDDNKDKWHSQMIVEHIIDKANPTEASAEYAHQIQSENPGASVLVYPDAATVGILTFPSNKDFYEYNAIVFKSNNGLGLKKITFAKRFYADENGGVESARVKAIAFAEDYNKKYMELLNRESVQIGFE
;
A
#
# COMPACT_ATOMS: atom_id res chain seq x y z
N MET A 1 -29.28 19.76 58.04
CA MET A 1 -28.74 20.21 56.74
C MET A 1 -28.03 18.99 56.10
N ARG A 2 -28.65 18.34 55.09
CA ARG A 2 -28.06 17.24 54.36
C ARG A 2 -27.38 17.82 53.10
N LYS A 3 -26.04 17.67 53.00
CA LYS A 3 -25.28 18.01 51.79
C LYS A 3 -25.37 16.83 50.83
N SER A 4 -26.04 17.06 49.70
CA SER A 4 -26.13 16.11 48.59
C SER A 4 -24.83 16.15 47.80
N LEU A 5 -24.09 15.07 47.74
CA LEU A 5 -22.91 14.93 46.89
C LEU A 5 -23.40 14.49 45.51
N ILE A 6 -23.32 15.36 44.53
CA ILE A 6 -23.56 15.01 43.12
C ILE A 6 -22.23 14.48 42.58
N THR A 7 -22.15 13.17 42.40
CA THR A 7 -21.04 12.53 41.72
C THR A 7 -21.29 12.64 40.23
N ALA A 8 -20.56 13.51 39.58
CA ALA A 8 -20.56 13.61 38.12
C ALA A 8 -19.84 12.40 37.53
N LEU A 9 -20.61 11.49 36.92
CA LEU A 9 -20.09 10.36 36.13
C LEU A 9 -19.61 10.90 34.80
N VAL A 10 -18.30 11.08 34.66
CA VAL A 10 -17.67 11.40 33.37
C VAL A 10 -17.56 10.11 32.58
N ILE A 11 -18.50 9.90 31.65
CA ILE A 11 -18.43 8.81 30.67
C ILE A 11 -17.41 9.25 29.62
N PHE A 12 -16.20 8.71 29.68
CA PHE A 12 -15.27 8.75 28.55
C PHE A 12 -15.84 7.82 27.45
N LEU A 13 -16.54 8.41 26.49
CA LEU A 13 -16.80 7.78 25.20
C LEU A 13 -15.47 7.72 24.45
N THR A 14 -14.74 6.61 24.63
CA THR A 14 -13.68 6.23 23.71
C THR A 14 -14.36 5.92 22.37
N HIS A 15 -14.38 6.89 21.47
CA HIS A 15 -14.70 6.63 20.10
C HIS A 15 -13.54 5.78 19.54
N THR A 16 -13.73 4.48 19.50
CA THR A 16 -12.94 3.61 18.64
C THR A 16 -13.34 3.98 17.20
N ILE A 17 -12.56 4.87 16.58
CA ILE A 17 -12.61 5.13 15.14
C ILE A 17 -11.87 3.94 14.49
N GLY A 18 -12.43 2.77 14.60
CA GLY A 18 -12.00 1.57 13.91
C GLY A 18 -13.03 1.28 12.82
N GLY A 19 -12.85 1.85 11.64
CA GLY A 19 -13.55 1.32 10.47
C GLY A 19 -13.19 -0.16 10.33
N ALA A 20 -14.17 -1.02 10.02
CA ALA A 20 -13.92 -2.44 9.81
C ALA A 20 -12.97 -2.62 8.63
N VAL A 21 -11.85 -3.30 8.87
CA VAL A 21 -10.90 -3.65 7.80
C VAL A 21 -11.54 -4.72 6.93
N GLU A 22 -11.60 -4.51 5.63
CA GLU A 22 -12.15 -5.51 4.71
C GLU A 22 -11.28 -6.77 4.69
N ASN A 23 -11.92 -7.95 4.72
CA ASN A 23 -11.20 -9.24 4.68
C ASN A 23 -10.60 -9.56 3.30
N ASN A 24 -11.03 -8.87 2.26
CA ASN A 24 -10.50 -9.04 0.90
C ASN A 24 -10.63 -7.77 0.07
N ILE A 25 -9.78 -7.67 -0.96
CA ILE A 25 -9.77 -6.59 -1.95
C ILE A 25 -9.85 -7.20 -3.33
N LYS A 26 -10.72 -6.66 -4.19
CA LYS A 26 -10.74 -6.98 -5.63
C LYS A 26 -9.90 -5.96 -6.38
N PHE A 27 -8.91 -6.42 -7.13
CA PHE A 27 -8.06 -5.55 -7.94
C PHE A 27 -7.58 -6.29 -9.21
N ASP A 28 -7.72 -5.66 -10.38
CA ASP A 28 -7.35 -6.20 -11.70
C ASP A 28 -7.82 -7.66 -11.93
N ASN A 29 -9.13 -7.93 -11.67
CA ASN A 29 -9.78 -9.24 -11.76
C ASN A 29 -9.29 -10.31 -10.76
N ASN A 30 -8.46 -9.96 -9.81
CA ASN A 30 -8.00 -10.84 -8.74
C ASN A 30 -8.67 -10.49 -7.41
N VAL A 31 -8.72 -11.47 -6.51
CA VAL A 31 -9.16 -11.29 -5.12
C VAL A 31 -7.96 -11.51 -4.21
N TYR A 32 -7.64 -10.50 -3.41
CA TYR A 32 -6.56 -10.51 -2.43
C TYR A 32 -7.16 -10.62 -1.03
N PHE A 33 -6.67 -11.52 -0.20
CA PHE A 33 -7.18 -11.80 1.13
C PHE A 33 -6.27 -11.21 2.21
N LEU A 34 -6.85 -10.63 3.26
CA LEU A 34 -6.13 -10.06 4.38
C LEU A 34 -5.28 -11.12 5.07
N SER A 35 -3.96 -10.91 5.11
CA SER A 35 -2.99 -11.86 5.67
C SER A 35 -2.52 -11.51 7.09
N ASN A 36 -2.77 -10.26 7.57
CA ASN A 36 -2.37 -9.79 8.90
C ASN A 36 -3.50 -9.09 9.68
N PRO A 37 -4.62 -9.78 9.98
CA PRO A 37 -5.82 -9.17 10.55
C PRO A 37 -5.62 -8.58 11.97
N ASN A 38 -4.55 -8.96 12.67
CA ASN A 38 -4.26 -8.56 14.05
C ASN A 38 -3.05 -7.61 14.14
N THR A 39 -2.81 -6.79 13.12
CA THR A 39 -1.71 -5.81 13.17
C THR A 39 -2.05 -4.69 14.16
N SER A 40 -1.05 -4.30 14.96
CA SER A 40 -1.09 -3.06 15.75
C SER A 40 -0.59 -1.86 14.93
N GLU A 41 0.00 -2.12 13.79
CA GLU A 41 0.42 -1.14 12.81
C GLU A 41 -0.75 -0.86 11.88
N GLU A 42 -0.89 0.37 11.44
CA GLU A 42 -1.94 0.75 10.49
C GLU A 42 -1.58 0.34 9.05
N ILE A 43 -0.99 -0.87 8.89
CA ILE A 43 -0.54 -1.45 7.62
C ILE A 43 -1.19 -2.81 7.45
N TYR A 44 -1.92 -2.98 6.36
CA TYR A 44 -2.67 -4.18 6.03
C TYR A 44 -2.15 -4.80 4.75
N TYR A 45 -1.78 -6.08 4.80
CA TYR A 45 -1.26 -6.85 3.68
C TYR A 45 -2.32 -7.82 3.17
N TYR A 46 -2.56 -7.80 1.87
CA TYR A 46 -3.51 -8.67 1.20
C TYR A 46 -2.78 -9.48 0.13
N LEU A 47 -2.93 -10.79 0.17
CA LEU A 47 -2.25 -11.73 -0.71
C LEU A 47 -3.26 -12.49 -1.59
N LEU A 48 -2.79 -13.02 -2.71
CA LEU A 48 -3.54 -14.01 -3.47
C LEU A 48 -3.71 -15.29 -2.64
N ASN A 49 -4.76 -16.07 -2.94
CA ASN A 49 -5.07 -17.28 -2.16
C ASN A 49 -3.94 -18.33 -2.14
N ASP A 50 -3.15 -18.38 -3.21
CA ASP A 50 -2.04 -19.34 -3.35
C ASP A 50 -0.69 -18.78 -2.90
N ASP A 51 -0.65 -17.50 -2.53
CA ASP A 51 0.55 -16.82 -2.03
C ASP A 51 0.63 -16.89 -0.50
N ASN A 52 1.83 -16.71 0.04
CA ASN A 52 2.07 -16.58 1.47
C ASN A 52 3.05 -15.44 1.75
N LYS A 53 3.19 -15.04 3.02
CA LYS A 53 4.01 -13.88 3.43
C LYS A 53 5.50 -14.00 3.09
N ASP A 54 6.02 -15.22 2.96
CA ASP A 54 7.45 -15.47 2.70
C ASP A 54 7.74 -15.52 1.19
N LYS A 55 6.79 -16.04 0.40
CA LYS A 55 6.89 -16.05 -1.07
C LYS A 55 5.54 -15.69 -1.69
N TRP A 56 5.45 -14.50 -2.29
CA TRP A 56 4.26 -13.98 -2.94
C TRP A 56 4.58 -13.39 -4.32
N HIS A 57 3.66 -13.52 -5.26
CA HIS A 57 3.82 -13.05 -6.64
C HIS A 57 3.21 -11.67 -6.86
N SER A 58 2.08 -11.42 -6.18
CA SER A 58 1.51 -10.08 -6.12
C SER A 58 0.77 -9.86 -4.81
N GLN A 59 0.77 -8.63 -4.34
CA GLN A 59 0.05 -8.23 -3.12
C GLN A 59 -0.52 -6.83 -3.23
N MET A 60 -1.57 -6.59 -2.43
CA MET A 60 -2.05 -5.26 -2.14
C MET A 60 -1.62 -4.87 -0.73
N ILE A 61 -1.18 -3.62 -0.54
CA ILE A 61 -0.85 -3.08 0.77
C ILE A 61 -1.67 -1.80 0.96
N VAL A 62 -2.34 -1.70 2.10
CA VAL A 62 -3.06 -0.49 2.51
C VAL A 62 -2.44 0.01 3.81
N GLU A 63 -1.97 1.24 3.81
CA GLU A 63 -1.31 1.89 4.94
C GLU A 63 -2.00 3.21 5.27
N HIS A 64 -2.25 3.45 6.56
CA HIS A 64 -2.74 4.73 7.07
C HIS A 64 -1.57 5.60 7.52
N ILE A 65 -1.53 6.85 7.07
CA ILE A 65 -0.51 7.85 7.41
C ILE A 65 -1.24 9.02 8.06
N ILE A 66 -1.23 9.06 9.39
CA ILE A 66 -2.00 10.03 10.18
C ILE A 66 -1.37 11.42 10.26
N ASP A 67 -0.06 11.52 10.11
CA ASP A 67 0.72 12.76 10.26
C ASP A 67 0.85 13.57 8.97
N LYS A 68 0.25 13.11 7.86
CA LYS A 68 0.30 13.77 6.56
C LYS A 68 -1.11 14.05 6.03
N ALA A 69 -1.27 15.19 5.34
CA ALA A 69 -2.56 15.61 4.80
C ALA A 69 -2.54 15.87 3.28
N ASN A 70 -1.37 16.09 2.68
CA ASN A 70 -1.24 16.41 1.26
C ASN A 70 -0.74 15.18 0.47
N PRO A 71 -1.59 14.54 -0.36
CA PRO A 71 -1.21 13.37 -1.13
C PRO A 71 -0.06 13.61 -2.12
N THR A 72 -0.05 14.77 -2.78
CA THR A 72 0.98 15.12 -3.77
C THR A 72 2.35 15.29 -3.12
N GLU A 73 2.40 15.98 -1.97
CA GLU A 73 3.62 16.16 -1.19
C GLU A 73 4.14 14.81 -0.66
N ALA A 74 3.24 14.00 -0.09
CA ALA A 74 3.59 12.67 0.41
C ALA A 74 4.14 11.75 -0.69
N SER A 75 3.56 11.79 -1.90
CA SER A 75 4.05 11.01 -3.04
C SER A 75 5.45 11.45 -3.50
N ALA A 76 5.72 12.75 -3.51
CA ALA A 76 7.03 13.30 -3.89
C ALA A 76 8.11 12.97 -2.84
N GLU A 77 7.80 13.14 -1.55
CA GLU A 77 8.71 12.77 -0.45
C GLU A 77 9.04 11.28 -0.46
N TYR A 78 8.03 10.43 -0.64
CA TYR A 78 8.21 8.99 -0.73
C TYR A 78 9.10 8.60 -1.92
N ALA A 79 8.88 9.18 -3.08
CA ALA A 79 9.72 8.95 -4.25
C ALA A 79 11.17 9.36 -4.01
N HIS A 80 11.40 10.51 -3.37
CA HIS A 80 12.73 10.98 -3.02
C HIS A 80 13.42 10.06 -2.01
N GLN A 81 12.69 9.60 -0.99
CA GLN A 81 13.20 8.64 0.00
C GLN A 81 13.66 7.35 -0.68
N ILE A 82 12.80 6.74 -1.51
CA ILE A 82 13.14 5.50 -2.22
C ILE A 82 14.37 5.69 -3.11
N GLN A 83 14.47 6.80 -3.85
CA GLN A 83 15.63 7.09 -4.69
C GLN A 83 16.92 7.25 -3.87
N SER A 84 16.82 7.83 -2.67
CA SER A 84 17.96 7.99 -1.75
C SER A 84 18.41 6.66 -1.16
N GLU A 85 17.48 5.82 -0.71
CA GLU A 85 17.76 4.52 -0.08
C GLU A 85 18.15 3.45 -1.12
N ASN A 86 17.65 3.55 -2.34
CA ASN A 86 17.88 2.62 -3.45
C ASN A 86 18.27 3.38 -4.72
N PRO A 87 19.53 3.85 -4.85
CA PRO A 87 19.95 4.64 -6.01
C PRO A 87 19.80 3.91 -7.36
N GLY A 88 19.73 2.57 -7.34
CA GLY A 88 19.48 1.74 -8.53
C GLY A 88 17.99 1.56 -8.86
N ALA A 89 17.05 2.02 -8.03
CA ALA A 89 15.63 1.93 -8.32
C ALA A 89 15.24 2.88 -9.47
N SER A 90 14.35 2.40 -10.34
CA SER A 90 13.67 3.26 -11.31
C SER A 90 12.39 3.80 -10.67
N VAL A 91 12.30 5.13 -10.52
CA VAL A 91 11.17 5.81 -9.88
C VAL A 91 10.50 6.75 -10.87
N LEU A 92 9.18 6.62 -11.03
CA LEU A 92 8.36 7.48 -11.89
C LEU A 92 7.25 8.11 -11.06
N VAL A 93 7.19 9.44 -11.04
CA VAL A 93 6.22 10.21 -10.26
C VAL A 93 5.19 10.85 -11.18
N TYR A 94 3.93 10.75 -10.82
CA TYR A 94 2.81 11.46 -11.45
C TYR A 94 2.18 12.42 -10.42
N PRO A 95 2.67 13.66 -10.31
CA PRO A 95 2.26 14.59 -9.25
C PRO A 95 0.77 14.88 -9.23
N ASP A 96 0.17 15.10 -10.40
CA ASP A 96 -1.26 15.44 -10.54
C ASP A 96 -2.20 14.32 -10.03
N ALA A 97 -1.71 13.07 -10.01
CA ALA A 97 -2.46 11.91 -9.55
C ALA A 97 -2.00 11.42 -8.16
N ALA A 98 -0.99 12.07 -7.54
CA ALA A 98 -0.34 11.64 -6.31
C ALA A 98 0.06 10.15 -6.36
N THR A 99 0.65 9.72 -7.50
CA THR A 99 1.03 8.32 -7.76
C THR A 99 2.52 8.18 -8.03
N VAL A 100 3.07 7.02 -7.63
CA VAL A 100 4.49 6.68 -7.80
C VAL A 100 4.61 5.25 -8.35
N GLY A 101 5.34 5.07 -9.43
CA GLY A 101 5.77 3.77 -9.94
C GLY A 101 7.22 3.50 -9.56
N ILE A 102 7.50 2.31 -9.06
CA ILE A 102 8.84 1.94 -8.60
C ILE A 102 9.19 0.56 -9.13
N LEU A 103 10.40 0.42 -9.67
CA LEU A 103 11.00 -0.86 -9.96
C LEU A 103 12.28 -0.98 -9.13
N THR A 104 12.31 -1.94 -8.21
CA THR A 104 13.44 -2.18 -7.30
C THR A 104 14.19 -3.45 -7.63
N PHE A 105 15.48 -3.44 -7.29
CA PHE A 105 16.39 -4.56 -7.47
C PHE A 105 17.03 -4.86 -6.11
N PRO A 106 16.55 -5.88 -5.38
CA PRO A 106 17.13 -6.21 -4.08
C PRO A 106 18.58 -6.67 -4.22
N SER A 107 19.36 -6.46 -3.17
CA SER A 107 20.79 -6.76 -3.17
C SER A 107 21.10 -8.26 -3.33
N ASN A 108 20.23 -9.14 -2.84
CA ASN A 108 20.35 -10.60 -2.98
C ASN A 108 20.01 -11.11 -4.39
N LYS A 109 19.35 -10.28 -5.24
CA LYS A 109 18.94 -10.60 -6.61
C LYS A 109 18.04 -11.84 -6.75
N ASP A 110 17.32 -12.23 -5.69
CA ASP A 110 16.41 -13.37 -5.75
C ASP A 110 15.13 -13.04 -6.53
N PHE A 111 14.75 -11.76 -6.55
CA PHE A 111 13.60 -11.26 -7.31
C PHE A 111 13.80 -9.79 -7.71
N TYR A 112 12.99 -9.36 -8.65
CA TYR A 112 12.74 -7.95 -8.96
C TYR A 112 11.32 -7.59 -8.53
N GLU A 113 11.11 -6.38 -8.02
CA GLU A 113 9.81 -5.95 -7.51
C GLU A 113 9.35 -4.66 -8.19
N TYR A 114 8.15 -4.72 -8.77
CA TYR A 114 7.42 -3.57 -9.27
C TYR A 114 6.37 -3.14 -8.24
N ASN A 115 6.26 -1.84 -8.02
CA ASN A 115 5.27 -1.23 -7.14
C ASN A 115 4.55 -0.08 -7.88
N ALA A 116 3.22 -0.12 -7.90
CA ALA A 116 2.37 1.00 -8.23
C ALA A 116 1.72 1.52 -6.95
N ILE A 117 1.84 2.81 -6.66
CA ILE A 117 1.45 3.40 -5.39
C ILE A 117 0.58 4.63 -5.64
N VAL A 118 -0.50 4.79 -4.87
CA VAL A 118 -1.30 6.00 -4.82
C VAL A 118 -1.45 6.50 -3.39
N PHE A 119 -1.40 7.82 -3.22
CA PHE A 119 -1.71 8.50 -1.98
C PHE A 119 -3.06 9.20 -2.11
N LYS A 120 -3.96 9.03 -1.15
CA LYS A 120 -5.28 9.64 -1.12
C LYS A 120 -5.61 10.22 0.24
N SER A 121 -6.37 11.31 0.27
CA SER A 121 -6.92 11.84 1.51
C SER A 121 -7.89 10.83 2.15
N ASN A 122 -7.81 10.68 3.47
CA ASN A 122 -8.64 9.78 4.24
C ASN A 122 -9.63 10.56 5.13
N ASN A 123 -10.57 11.29 4.50
CA ASN A 123 -11.67 12.01 5.16
C ASN A 123 -11.25 12.87 6.37
N GLY A 124 -10.09 13.53 6.29
CA GLY A 124 -9.55 14.34 7.38
C GLY A 124 -8.77 13.57 8.45
N LEU A 125 -8.62 12.25 8.29
CA LEU A 125 -7.87 11.36 9.20
C LEU A 125 -6.44 11.06 8.68
N GLY A 126 -5.85 12.00 7.93
CA GLY A 126 -4.54 11.81 7.30
C GLY A 126 -4.65 11.29 5.86
N LEU A 127 -3.73 10.43 5.46
CA LEU A 127 -3.67 9.83 4.13
C LEU A 127 -3.84 8.30 4.19
N LYS A 128 -4.29 7.77 3.06
CA LYS A 128 -4.25 6.34 2.74
C LYS A 128 -3.24 6.14 1.62
N LYS A 129 -2.20 5.31 1.85
CA LYS A 129 -1.28 4.83 0.83
C LYS A 129 -1.71 3.44 0.41
N ILE A 130 -1.98 3.26 -0.87
CA ILE A 130 -2.38 1.98 -1.45
C ILE A 130 -1.32 1.56 -2.44
N THR A 131 -0.77 0.37 -2.26
CA THR A 131 0.28 -0.19 -3.11
C THR A 131 -0.21 -1.49 -3.74
N PHE A 132 -0.08 -1.60 -5.05
CA PHE A 132 -0.02 -2.87 -5.74
C PHE A 132 1.44 -3.22 -5.95
N ALA A 133 1.89 -4.39 -5.49
CA ALA A 133 3.24 -4.88 -5.65
C ALA A 133 3.26 -6.21 -6.41
N LYS A 134 4.28 -6.42 -7.26
CA LYS A 134 4.49 -7.66 -8.02
C LYS A 134 5.96 -8.05 -8.03
N ARG A 135 6.25 -9.34 -7.77
CA ARG A 135 7.59 -9.92 -7.79
C ARG A 135 7.81 -10.82 -8.99
N PHE A 136 9.05 -10.82 -9.45
CA PHE A 136 9.57 -11.63 -10.55
C PHE A 136 10.78 -12.41 -10.01
N TYR A 137 10.55 -13.63 -9.56
CA TYR A 137 11.57 -14.47 -8.94
C TYR A 137 12.56 -15.02 -9.99
N ALA A 138 13.85 -15.02 -9.66
CA ALA A 138 14.91 -15.50 -10.54
C ALA A 138 14.78 -17.00 -10.85
N ASP A 139 14.47 -17.81 -9.83
CA ASP A 139 14.29 -19.26 -9.95
C ASP A 139 13.12 -19.66 -10.87
N GLU A 140 12.05 -18.85 -10.89
CA GLU A 140 10.85 -19.09 -11.71
C GLU A 140 10.96 -18.53 -13.13
N ASN A 141 11.89 -17.59 -13.36
CA ASN A 141 12.01 -16.87 -14.61
C ASN A 141 13.27 -17.24 -15.44
N GLY A 142 13.96 -18.32 -15.09
CA GLY A 142 15.14 -18.74 -15.83
C GLY A 142 16.41 -17.96 -15.51
N GLY A 143 16.50 -17.42 -14.28
CA GLY A 143 17.64 -16.70 -13.74
C GLY A 143 17.42 -15.20 -13.59
N VAL A 144 18.40 -14.57 -12.94
CA VAL A 144 18.35 -13.14 -12.53
C VAL A 144 18.11 -12.22 -13.71
N GLU A 145 18.84 -12.40 -14.82
CA GLU A 145 18.74 -11.50 -15.98
C GLU A 145 17.37 -11.62 -16.68
N SER A 146 16.83 -12.85 -16.79
CA SER A 146 15.51 -13.06 -17.37
C SER A 146 14.40 -12.49 -16.50
N ALA A 147 14.50 -12.60 -15.17
CA ALA A 147 13.58 -11.95 -14.23
C ALA A 147 13.65 -10.43 -14.37
N ARG A 148 14.86 -9.86 -14.53
CA ARG A 148 15.06 -8.42 -14.75
C ARG A 148 14.33 -7.93 -16.01
N VAL A 149 14.57 -8.61 -17.13
CA VAL A 149 13.95 -8.24 -18.43
C VAL A 149 12.43 -8.28 -18.32
N LYS A 150 11.86 -9.32 -17.69
CA LYS A 150 10.41 -9.42 -17.51
C LYS A 150 9.85 -8.33 -16.59
N ALA A 151 10.56 -7.99 -15.52
CA ALA A 151 10.14 -6.93 -14.60
C ALA A 151 10.14 -5.55 -15.28
N ILE A 152 11.17 -5.26 -16.09
CA ILE A 152 11.24 -4.02 -16.87
C ILE A 152 10.10 -3.96 -17.89
N ALA A 153 9.92 -5.00 -18.71
CA ALA A 153 8.86 -5.06 -19.70
C ALA A 153 7.47 -4.91 -19.03
N PHE A 154 7.26 -5.55 -17.88
CA PHE A 154 6.03 -5.38 -17.12
C PHE A 154 5.82 -3.92 -16.68
N ALA A 155 6.85 -3.27 -16.13
CA ALA A 155 6.75 -1.88 -15.71
C ALA A 155 6.44 -0.95 -16.91
N GLU A 156 7.09 -1.14 -18.06
CA GLU A 156 6.84 -0.37 -19.28
C GLU A 156 5.42 -0.54 -19.80
N ASP A 157 4.92 -1.80 -19.86
CA ASP A 157 3.62 -2.11 -20.43
C ASP A 157 2.44 -1.75 -19.50
N TYR A 158 2.62 -1.88 -18.19
CA TYR A 158 1.52 -1.86 -17.25
C TYR A 158 1.53 -0.71 -16.23
N ASN A 159 2.61 0.07 -16.13
CA ASN A 159 2.71 1.14 -15.13
C ASN A 159 1.52 2.10 -15.21
N LYS A 160 1.21 2.64 -16.38
CA LYS A 160 0.08 3.55 -16.59
C LYS A 160 -1.26 2.88 -16.22
N LYS A 161 -1.47 1.64 -16.65
CA LYS A 161 -2.69 0.87 -16.33
C LYS A 161 -2.90 0.75 -14.82
N TYR A 162 -1.88 0.32 -14.08
CA TYR A 162 -2.01 0.11 -12.63
C TYR A 162 -2.16 1.41 -11.86
N MET A 163 -1.51 2.49 -12.28
CA MET A 163 -1.75 3.82 -11.73
C MET A 163 -3.20 4.27 -11.90
N GLU A 164 -3.76 4.10 -13.09
CA GLU A 164 -5.15 4.44 -13.37
C GLU A 164 -6.14 3.57 -12.59
N LEU A 165 -5.87 2.26 -12.47
CA LEU A 165 -6.70 1.34 -11.69
C LEU A 165 -6.69 1.72 -10.21
N LEU A 166 -5.52 1.92 -9.59
CA LEU A 166 -5.40 2.35 -8.21
C LEU A 166 -6.12 3.67 -7.94
N ASN A 167 -6.06 4.62 -8.88
CA ASN A 167 -6.79 5.87 -8.76
C ASN A 167 -8.32 5.69 -8.77
N ARG A 168 -8.83 4.74 -9.55
CA ARG A 168 -10.28 4.47 -9.64
C ARG A 168 -10.77 3.57 -8.49
N GLU A 169 -10.11 2.45 -8.27
CA GLU A 169 -10.57 1.40 -7.34
C GLU A 169 -10.27 1.73 -5.87
N SER A 170 -9.30 2.59 -5.60
CA SER A 170 -8.99 3.03 -4.23
C SER A 170 -10.14 3.78 -3.54
N VAL A 171 -11.17 4.19 -4.28
CA VAL A 171 -12.42 4.73 -3.72
C VAL A 171 -13.29 3.61 -3.12
N GLN A 172 -13.12 2.37 -3.57
CA GLN A 172 -13.91 1.21 -3.11
C GLN A 172 -13.24 0.44 -1.96
N ILE A 173 -11.96 0.69 -1.68
CA ILE A 173 -11.27 0.19 -0.49
C ILE A 173 -11.66 1.15 0.66
N GLY A 174 -12.93 1.08 1.05
CA GLY A 174 -13.49 1.89 2.12
C GLY A 174 -13.18 1.24 3.47
N PHE A 175 -12.66 2.04 4.41
CA PHE A 175 -12.94 1.83 5.82
C PHE A 175 -14.20 2.67 6.08
N GLU A 176 -15.35 2.03 6.23
CA GLU A 176 -16.55 2.67 6.75
C GLU A 176 -16.47 2.84 8.26
#